data_3c376a36adc78bd07a362c5ff6ba932e
#
_entry.id   3c376a36adc78bd07a362c5ff6ba932e
#
_cell.length_a   1.000
_cell.length_b   1.000
_cell.length_c   1.000
_cell.angle_alpha   90.00
_cell.angle_beta   90.00
_cell.angle_gamma   90.00
#
_symmetry.space_group_name_H-M   'P 1'
#
loop_
_entity.id
_entity.type
_entity.pdbx_description
1 polymer ?
#
loop_
_entity_poly.entity_id
_entity_poly.type
_entity_poly.pdbx_seq_one_letter_code
_entity_poly.pdbx_strand_id
1 'polypeptide(L)'
;MVGLVFPPVVPAIQPTEVGAKLADGWMLLDVRTDQEWAQGYVEGAVHIPMDQLMGRLDEVADQVICICAVGARSSRVVEYLNAHGRDAVNVDGGIYAWADQGLPIQT
;
A
#
# COMPACT_ATOMS: atom_id res chain seq x y z
N MET A 1 14.90 -12.01 32.62
CA MET A 1 13.98 -12.67 31.67
C MET A 1 14.11 -12.01 30.31
N VAL A 2 14.26 -12.81 29.28
CA VAL A 2 14.29 -12.28 27.95
C VAL A 2 12.86 -11.96 27.54
N GLY A 3 12.59 -10.72 27.17
CA GLY A 3 11.29 -10.34 26.65
C GLY A 3 11.00 -11.02 25.30
N LEU A 4 9.75 -11.33 25.05
CA LEU A 4 9.33 -11.81 23.74
C LEU A 4 9.46 -10.65 22.76
N VAL A 5 10.22 -10.88 21.68
CA VAL A 5 10.35 -9.92 20.60
C VAL A 5 9.40 -10.37 19.48
N PHE A 6 8.37 -9.59 19.25
CA PHE A 6 7.46 -9.82 18.15
C PHE A 6 7.86 -8.90 16.99
N PRO A 7 7.72 -9.35 15.73
CA PRO A 7 7.86 -8.45 14.60
C PRO A 7 6.87 -7.27 14.75
N PRO A 8 7.22 -6.07 14.29
CA PRO A 8 6.30 -4.94 14.31
C PRO A 8 4.99 -5.29 13.61
N VAL A 9 3.88 -4.92 14.23
CA VAL A 9 2.58 -5.05 13.58
C VAL A 9 2.46 -3.93 12.56
N VAL A 10 2.33 -4.29 11.29
CA VAL A 10 2.13 -3.32 10.23
C VAL A 10 0.66 -2.91 10.22
N PRO A 11 0.34 -1.60 10.32
CA PRO A 11 -1.04 -1.16 10.21
C PRO A 11 -1.63 -1.58 8.88
N ALA A 12 -2.79 -2.20 8.91
CA ALA A 12 -3.46 -2.68 7.71
C ALA A 12 -4.95 -2.35 7.75
N ILE A 13 -5.52 -2.15 6.57
CA ILE A 13 -6.95 -1.93 6.39
C ILE A 13 -7.48 -2.92 5.36
N GLN A 14 -8.78 -3.13 5.39
CA GLN A 14 -9.45 -3.97 4.39
C GLN A 14 -9.62 -3.18 3.09
N PRO A 15 -9.67 -3.87 1.92
CA PRO A 15 -9.93 -3.20 0.65
C PRO A 15 -11.17 -2.29 0.68
N THR A 16 -12.23 -2.72 1.36
CA THR A 16 -13.47 -1.95 1.47
C THR A 16 -13.34 -0.64 2.27
N GLU A 17 -12.25 -0.49 3.04
CA GLU A 17 -11.99 0.74 3.82
C GLU A 17 -11.19 1.79 3.05
N VAL A 18 -10.63 1.43 1.90
CA VAL A 18 -9.76 2.33 1.12
C VAL A 18 -10.53 3.56 0.63
N GLY A 19 -11.76 3.37 0.15
CA GLY A 19 -12.57 4.47 -0.39
C GLY A 19 -12.79 5.61 0.62
N ALA A 20 -13.05 5.29 1.87
CA ALA A 20 -13.24 6.29 2.92
C ALA A 20 -11.95 7.09 3.18
N LYS A 21 -10.80 6.42 3.18
CA LYS A 21 -9.52 7.09 3.36
C LYS A 21 -9.17 7.99 2.17
N LEU A 22 -9.46 7.56 0.95
CA LEU A 22 -9.27 8.40 -0.24
C LEU A 22 -10.15 9.65 -0.16
N ALA A 23 -11.38 9.52 0.32
CA ALA A 23 -12.27 10.65 0.54
C ALA A 23 -11.72 11.63 1.59
N ASP A 24 -10.94 11.14 2.55
CA ASP A 24 -10.26 11.94 3.57
C ASP A 24 -8.92 12.52 3.09
N GLY A 25 -8.58 12.33 1.82
CA GLY A 25 -7.37 12.90 1.22
C GLY A 25 -6.12 12.05 1.28
N TRP A 26 -6.21 10.78 1.72
CA TRP A 26 -5.08 9.86 1.70
C TRP A 26 -4.67 9.53 0.27
N MET A 27 -3.38 9.32 0.06
CA MET A 27 -2.83 8.84 -1.19
C MET A 27 -2.94 7.32 -1.26
N LEU A 28 -3.26 6.76 -2.43
CA LEU A 28 -3.13 5.34 -2.69
C LEU A 28 -1.87 5.10 -3.53
N LEU A 29 -0.92 4.35 -2.98
CA LEU A 29 0.38 4.07 -3.58
C LEU A 29 0.47 2.60 -3.97
N ASP A 30 0.58 2.33 -5.28
CA ASP A 30 0.79 0.99 -5.81
C ASP A 30 2.29 0.79 -6.04
N VAL A 31 2.87 -0.21 -5.35
CA VAL A 31 4.31 -0.47 -5.37
C VAL A 31 4.70 -1.69 -6.21
N ARG A 32 3.76 -2.17 -7.04
CA ARG A 32 4.00 -3.32 -7.92
C ARG A 32 4.91 -2.94 -9.09
N THR A 33 5.33 -3.96 -9.85
CA THR A 33 6.12 -3.75 -11.06
C THR A 33 5.29 -3.11 -12.17
N ASP A 34 5.98 -2.56 -13.18
CA ASP A 34 5.33 -1.99 -14.37
C ASP A 34 4.48 -3.05 -15.10
N GLN A 35 4.93 -4.29 -15.14
CA GLN A 35 4.20 -5.39 -15.78
C GLN A 35 2.89 -5.70 -15.04
N GLU A 36 2.92 -5.72 -13.74
CA GLU A 36 1.72 -5.94 -12.92
C GLU A 36 0.73 -4.78 -13.09
N TRP A 37 1.23 -3.56 -13.07
CA TRP A 37 0.40 -2.36 -13.27
C TRP A 37 -0.31 -2.38 -14.63
N ALA A 38 0.40 -2.79 -15.68
CA ALA A 38 -0.15 -2.86 -17.03
C ALA A 38 -1.31 -3.87 -17.16
N GLN A 39 -1.38 -4.84 -16.26
CA GLN A 39 -2.46 -5.85 -16.25
C GLN A 39 -3.73 -5.35 -15.56
N GLY A 40 -3.65 -4.27 -14.83
CA GLY A 40 -4.79 -3.68 -14.13
C GLY A 40 -4.36 -3.02 -12.83
N TYR A 41 -5.10 -2.00 -12.41
CA TYR A 41 -4.79 -1.20 -11.23
C TYR A 41 -6.06 -0.60 -10.64
N VAL A 42 -5.96 -0.11 -9.40
CA VAL A 42 -7.07 0.60 -8.76
C VAL A 42 -7.08 2.04 -9.23
N GLU A 43 -8.24 2.52 -9.66
CA GLU A 43 -8.41 3.91 -10.10
C GLU A 43 -7.98 4.88 -8.99
N GLY A 44 -7.24 5.92 -9.37
CA GLY A 44 -6.73 6.92 -8.44
C GLY A 44 -5.40 6.54 -7.79
N ALA A 45 -4.89 5.33 -8.01
CA ALA A 45 -3.60 4.94 -7.46
C ALA A 45 -2.46 5.66 -8.19
N VAL A 46 -1.45 6.05 -7.42
CA VAL A 46 -0.17 6.53 -7.94
C VAL A 46 0.77 5.32 -7.98
N HIS A 47 1.40 5.09 -9.12
CA HIS A 47 2.30 3.96 -9.29
C HIS A 47 3.75 4.37 -9.11
N ILE A 48 4.38 3.84 -8.08
CA ILE A 48 5.82 3.95 -7.87
C ILE A 48 6.33 2.55 -7.53
N PRO A 49 6.99 1.86 -8.47
CA PRO A 49 7.53 0.54 -8.19
C PRO A 49 8.44 0.54 -6.96
N MET A 50 8.40 -0.53 -6.20
CA MET A 50 9.12 -0.64 -4.93
C MET A 50 10.61 -0.32 -5.06
N ASP A 51 11.25 -0.74 -6.17
CA ASP A 51 12.67 -0.51 -6.42
C ASP A 51 13.01 0.95 -6.75
N GLN A 52 12.02 1.77 -7.08
CA GLN A 52 12.20 3.20 -7.37
C GLN A 52 11.83 4.09 -6.19
N LEU A 53 11.20 3.53 -5.16
CA LEU A 53 10.58 4.29 -4.08
C LEU A 53 11.59 5.16 -3.32
N MET A 54 12.78 4.63 -3.04
CA MET A 54 13.82 5.35 -2.28
C MET A 54 14.25 6.64 -2.96
N GLY A 55 14.30 6.65 -4.28
CA GLY A 55 14.64 7.83 -5.07
C GLY A 55 13.46 8.78 -5.33
N ARG A 56 12.27 8.40 -4.90
CA ARG A 56 11.03 9.13 -5.20
C ARG A 56 10.17 9.39 -3.97
N LEU A 57 10.78 9.42 -2.79
CA LEU A 57 10.06 9.63 -1.53
C LEU A 57 9.35 10.99 -1.45
N ASP A 58 9.85 11.99 -2.16
CA ASP A 58 9.22 13.30 -2.25
C ASP A 58 7.85 13.27 -2.95
N GLU A 59 7.56 12.20 -3.69
CA GLU A 59 6.25 12.00 -4.32
C GLU A 59 5.24 11.33 -3.39
N VAL A 60 5.67 10.87 -2.21
CA VAL A 60 4.81 10.16 -1.25
C VAL A 60 4.23 11.13 -0.24
N ALA A 61 2.91 11.17 -0.15
CA ALA A 61 2.19 12.02 0.80
C ALA A 61 2.42 11.58 2.26
N ASP A 62 2.11 12.47 3.20
CA ASP A 62 2.23 12.17 4.64
C ASP A 62 1.29 11.03 5.06
N GLN A 63 0.08 10.98 4.51
CA GLN A 63 -0.90 9.93 4.77
C GLN A 63 -1.06 9.09 3.51
N VAL A 64 -0.69 7.82 3.59
CA VAL A 64 -0.57 6.97 2.42
C VAL A 64 -1.06 5.54 2.69
N ILE A 65 -1.82 5.02 1.73
CA ILE A 65 -2.27 3.64 1.69
C ILE A 65 -1.40 2.91 0.67
N CYS A 66 -0.72 1.84 1.07
CA CYS A 66 0.14 1.08 0.17
C CYS A 66 -0.52 -0.21 -0.26
N ILE A 67 -0.42 -0.56 -1.53
CA ILE A 67 -1.00 -1.77 -2.10
C ILE A 67 0.01 -2.47 -3.01
N CYS A 68 0.04 -3.80 -2.96
CA CYS A 68 0.74 -4.64 -3.92
C CYS A 68 -0.16 -5.81 -4.32
N ALA A 69 0.38 -6.91 -4.85
CA ALA A 69 -0.45 -8.03 -5.30
C ALA A 69 -1.16 -8.74 -4.14
N VAL A 70 -0.40 -9.13 -3.11
CA VAL A 70 -0.91 -9.93 -1.97
C VAL A 70 -0.66 -9.29 -0.60
N GLY A 71 -0.04 -8.13 -0.55
CA GLY A 71 0.20 -7.39 0.68
C GLY A 71 1.60 -7.50 1.26
N ALA A 72 2.45 -8.41 0.78
CA ALA A 72 3.77 -8.64 1.38
C ALA A 72 4.78 -7.51 1.08
N ARG A 73 4.90 -7.11 -0.18
CA ARG A 73 5.81 -6.01 -0.56
C ARG A 73 5.35 -4.68 0.01
N SER A 74 4.06 -4.38 -0.08
CA SER A 74 3.50 -3.14 0.45
C SER A 74 3.59 -3.06 1.97
N SER A 75 3.53 -4.19 2.67
CA SER A 75 3.76 -4.25 4.11
C SER A 75 5.15 -3.73 4.48
N ARG A 76 6.18 -4.12 3.73
CA ARG A 76 7.56 -3.63 3.94
C ARG A 76 7.68 -2.13 3.64
N VAL A 77 6.98 -1.66 2.63
CA VAL A 77 6.95 -0.24 2.28
C VAL A 77 6.30 0.56 3.41
N VAL A 78 5.20 0.05 3.98
CA VAL A 78 4.54 0.70 5.13
C VAL A 78 5.48 0.82 6.32
N GLU A 79 6.20 -0.25 6.67
CA GLU A 79 7.20 -0.20 7.75
C GLU A 79 8.24 0.89 7.51
N TYR A 80 8.78 0.94 6.30
CA TYR A 80 9.78 1.93 5.92
C TYR A 80 9.21 3.36 6.01
N LEU A 81 8.04 3.60 5.45
CA LEU A 81 7.42 4.92 5.46
C LEU A 81 7.08 5.40 6.86
N ASN A 82 6.56 4.52 7.71
CA ASN A 82 6.26 4.87 9.11
C ASN A 82 7.53 5.18 9.90
N ALA A 83 8.64 4.49 9.62
CA ALA A 83 9.93 4.80 10.23
C ALA A 83 10.49 6.15 9.76
N HIS A 84 10.01 6.69 8.67
CA HIS A 84 10.49 7.94 8.04
C HIS A 84 9.44 9.06 8.06
N GLY A 85 8.56 9.04 9.06
CA GLY A 85 7.66 10.17 9.34
C GLY A 85 6.36 10.20 8.56
N ARG A 86 6.03 9.14 7.80
CA ARG A 86 4.72 9.03 7.15
C ARG A 86 3.74 8.32 8.08
N ASP A 87 2.45 8.51 7.81
CA ASP A 87 1.37 7.73 8.38
C ASP A 87 0.87 6.78 7.28
N ALA A 88 1.40 5.56 7.28
CA ALA A 88 1.17 4.60 6.22
C ALA A 88 0.40 3.39 6.73
N VAL A 89 -0.51 2.88 5.90
CA VAL A 89 -1.26 1.65 6.15
C VAL A 89 -1.21 0.75 4.93
N ASN A 90 -1.30 -0.56 5.15
CA ASN A 90 -1.26 -1.57 4.10
C ASN A 90 -2.68 -2.02 3.74
N VAL A 91 -2.93 -2.28 2.48
CA VAL A 91 -4.18 -2.97 2.07
C VAL A 91 -3.99 -4.47 2.30
N ASP A 92 -4.73 -5.01 3.24
CA ASP A 92 -4.67 -6.43 3.59
C ASP A 92 -5.07 -7.29 2.40
N GLY A 93 -4.19 -8.23 2.02
CA GLY A 93 -4.41 -9.12 0.88
C GLY A 93 -4.20 -8.49 -0.50
N GLY A 94 -3.89 -7.19 -0.57
CA GLY A 94 -3.52 -6.50 -1.80
C GLY A 94 -4.58 -6.47 -2.89
N ILE A 95 -4.13 -6.38 -4.14
CA ILE A 95 -5.02 -6.33 -5.34
C ILE A 95 -5.87 -7.61 -5.45
N TYR A 96 -5.33 -8.77 -5.08
CA TYR A 96 -6.09 -10.01 -5.14
C TYR A 96 -7.30 -9.98 -4.20
N ALA A 97 -7.12 -9.53 -2.97
CA ALA A 97 -8.23 -9.35 -2.05
C ALA A 97 -9.22 -8.28 -2.53
N TRP A 98 -8.71 -7.19 -3.09
CA TRP A 98 -9.51 -6.13 -3.72
C TRP A 98 -10.44 -6.69 -4.78
N ALA A 99 -9.89 -7.42 -5.75
CA ALA A 99 -10.66 -8.02 -6.84
C ALA A 99 -11.61 -9.11 -6.33
N ASP A 100 -11.18 -9.92 -5.37
CA ASP A 100 -11.97 -10.99 -4.78
C ASP A 100 -13.21 -10.46 -4.06
N GLN A 101 -13.15 -9.25 -3.53
CA GLN A 101 -14.28 -8.58 -2.91
C GLN A 101 -15.17 -7.83 -3.92
N GLY A 102 -14.89 -7.96 -5.21
CA GLY A 102 -15.69 -7.36 -6.28
C GLY A 102 -15.46 -5.88 -6.49
N LEU A 103 -14.38 -5.33 -5.96
CA LEU A 103 -14.06 -3.92 -6.13
C LEU A 103 -13.43 -3.68 -7.52
N PRO A 104 -13.63 -2.50 -8.14
CA PRO A 104 -13.28 -2.29 -9.54
C PRO A 104 -11.78 -2.18 -9.78
N ILE A 105 -11.33 -2.81 -10.87
CA ILE A 105 -9.97 -2.74 -11.39
C ILE A 105 -10.03 -2.08 -12.76
N GLN A 106 -9.15 -1.13 -13.01
CA GLN A 106 -8.98 -0.50 -14.32
C GLN A 106 -7.98 -1.31 -15.15
N THR A 107 -8.26 -1.47 -16.43
CA THR A 107 -7.38 -2.20 -17.36
C THR A 107 -7.10 -1.38 -18.60
#